data_45fc29cd753598efb199e5a28e5f52db
#
_entry.id   45fc29cd753598efb199e5a28e5f52db
#
_cell.length_a   1.000
_cell.length_b   1.000
_cell.length_c   1.000
_cell.angle_alpha   90.00
_cell.angle_beta   90.00
_cell.angle_gamma   90.00
#
_symmetry.space_group_name_H-M   'P 1'
#
loop_
_entity.id
_entity.type
_entity.pdbx_description
1 polymer ?
#
loop_
_entity_poly.entity_id
_entity_poly.type
_entity_poly.pdbx_seq_one_letter_code
_entity_poly.pdbx_strand_id
1 'polypeptide(L)'
;MAAVAVVTAIVGAAYMVHVFSNGYYRYGYYGGYPWGWMWGWMRGYGNLYAGQQPNRNQYGTLGYGYFTYYSINESLNMAMKLPGNAHVYPQNNTIVFTGTQVNLVVIAMMRDDAEHMFNTTAPSYSHGDVFVIYGLINPTIVVSAGAIIHITFINLDDDMYHNFVITTAPPPYPYNVMPYIGMYGGMGPQMMLYMRWLPPANYNSGYAYGYQYTVSLNLPGTYWYICTYPGHAEGGMYGKLIVVGG
;
A
#
# COMPACT_ATOMS: atom_id res chain seq x y z
N MET A 1 -21.64 14.16 -14.78
CA MET A 1 -20.67 13.71 -13.76
C MET A 1 -19.69 12.65 -14.28
N ALA A 2 -20.07 11.76 -15.21
CA ALA A 2 -19.15 10.75 -15.78
C ALA A 2 -17.99 11.33 -16.62
N ALA A 3 -18.20 12.48 -17.27
CA ALA A 3 -17.17 13.11 -18.13
C ALA A 3 -15.99 13.71 -17.35
N VAL A 4 -16.21 14.17 -16.11
CA VAL A 4 -15.14 14.79 -15.28
C VAL A 4 -14.18 13.72 -14.73
N ALA A 5 -14.68 12.53 -14.38
CA ALA A 5 -13.84 11.44 -13.89
C ALA A 5 -12.91 10.86 -14.97
N VAL A 6 -13.39 10.81 -16.22
CA VAL A 6 -12.57 10.31 -17.35
C VAL A 6 -11.45 11.29 -17.71
N VAL A 7 -11.72 12.61 -17.65
CA VAL A 7 -10.70 13.64 -17.93
C VAL A 7 -9.62 13.66 -16.85
N THR A 8 -9.96 13.47 -15.57
CA THR A 8 -8.98 13.44 -14.48
C THR A 8 -8.06 12.20 -14.57
N ALA A 9 -8.62 11.05 -14.92
CA ALA A 9 -7.81 9.83 -15.09
C ALA A 9 -6.83 9.91 -16.29
N ILE A 10 -7.26 10.53 -17.40
CA ILE A 10 -6.40 10.73 -18.58
C ILE A 10 -5.30 11.76 -18.29
N VAL A 11 -5.62 12.83 -17.58
CA VAL A 11 -4.64 13.86 -17.21
C VAL A 11 -3.64 13.32 -16.18
N GLY A 12 -4.10 12.50 -15.22
CA GLY A 12 -3.22 11.85 -14.25
C GLY A 12 -2.23 10.88 -14.89
N ALA A 13 -2.70 10.04 -15.81
CA ALA A 13 -1.84 9.11 -16.55
C ALA A 13 -0.85 9.82 -17.47
N ALA A 14 -1.28 10.91 -18.13
CA ALA A 14 -0.41 11.73 -18.98
C ALA A 14 0.65 12.48 -18.14
N TYR A 15 0.29 12.92 -16.93
CA TYR A 15 1.20 13.59 -16.00
C TYR A 15 2.27 12.60 -15.48
N MET A 16 1.90 11.35 -15.13
CA MET A 16 2.84 10.31 -14.73
C MET A 16 3.88 10.04 -15.80
N VAL A 17 3.47 9.84 -17.06
CA VAL A 17 4.39 9.67 -18.18
C VAL A 17 5.33 10.86 -18.32
N HIS A 18 4.85 12.09 -18.06
CA HIS A 18 5.65 13.30 -18.18
C HIS A 18 6.65 13.47 -17.02
N VAL A 19 6.27 13.16 -15.78
CA VAL A 19 7.13 13.24 -14.59
C VAL A 19 8.26 12.21 -14.67
N PHE A 20 7.97 10.98 -15.05
CA PHE A 20 8.97 9.91 -15.17
C PHE A 20 9.85 10.02 -16.42
N SER A 21 9.38 10.63 -17.51
CA SER A 21 10.19 10.85 -18.71
C SER A 21 11.23 11.98 -18.58
N ASN A 22 11.06 12.89 -17.62
CA ASN A 22 11.94 14.05 -17.44
C ASN A 22 13.03 13.87 -16.35
N GLY A 23 13.20 12.65 -15.81
CA GLY A 23 14.39 12.28 -15.03
C GLY A 23 14.60 13.06 -13.74
N TYR A 24 13.58 13.33 -12.96
CA TYR A 24 13.74 13.87 -11.61
C TYR A 24 14.22 12.76 -10.65
N TYR A 25 15.52 12.48 -10.66
CA TYR A 25 16.17 11.67 -9.63
C TYR A 25 16.42 12.54 -8.40
N ARG A 26 15.65 12.34 -7.34
CA ARG A 26 15.98 12.86 -6.02
C ARG A 26 16.78 11.80 -5.26
N TYR A 27 18.10 11.95 -5.19
CA TYR A 27 18.96 11.22 -4.24
C TYR A 27 18.71 11.74 -2.83
N GLY A 28 17.94 11.00 -2.04
CA GLY A 28 17.87 11.17 -0.59
C GLY A 28 19.08 10.49 0.07
N TYR A 29 20.10 11.25 0.47
CA TYR A 29 21.19 10.75 1.30
C TYR A 29 20.68 10.55 2.73
N TYR A 30 20.48 9.33 3.17
CA TYR A 30 20.37 9.01 4.59
C TYR A 30 21.65 8.36 5.08
N GLY A 31 22.32 9.08 6.00
CA GLY A 31 23.59 8.74 6.61
C GLY A 31 23.60 7.40 7.33
N GLY A 32 24.75 6.76 7.27
CA GLY A 32 25.02 5.42 7.69
C GLY A 32 24.74 5.10 9.16
N TYR A 33 24.19 3.89 9.36
CA TYR A 33 24.23 3.15 10.60
C TYR A 33 24.61 1.68 10.33
N PRO A 34 25.27 0.98 11.28
CA PRO A 34 25.90 -0.31 11.04
C PRO A 34 24.87 -1.45 11.11
N TRP A 35 24.32 -1.85 9.98
CA TRP A 35 23.30 -2.89 9.85
C TRP A 35 23.90 -4.21 9.32
N GLY A 36 24.91 -4.76 9.97
CA GLY A 36 25.56 -5.99 9.51
C GLY A 36 24.69 -7.26 9.59
N TRP A 37 23.66 -7.31 10.44
CA TRP A 37 22.91 -8.53 10.73
C TRP A 37 21.62 -8.70 9.89
N MET A 38 20.96 -7.62 9.54
CA MET A 38 19.72 -7.69 8.74
C MET A 38 19.99 -7.84 7.23
N TRP A 39 21.13 -7.35 6.74
CA TRP A 39 21.54 -7.47 5.34
C TRP A 39 21.91 -8.90 4.91
N GLY A 40 22.28 -9.77 5.83
CA GLY A 40 22.55 -11.18 5.54
C GLY A 40 21.30 -11.95 5.08
N TRP A 41 20.14 -11.61 5.61
CA TRP A 41 18.86 -12.21 5.21
C TRP A 41 18.34 -11.65 3.89
N MET A 42 18.56 -10.37 3.59
CA MET A 42 18.07 -9.73 2.36
C MET A 42 18.94 -10.02 1.13
N ARG A 43 20.26 -10.21 1.30
CA ARG A 43 21.18 -10.51 0.17
C ARG A 43 20.93 -11.87 -0.49
N GLY A 44 20.31 -12.82 0.20
CA GLY A 44 19.97 -14.13 -0.38
C GLY A 44 18.85 -14.08 -1.41
N TYR A 45 18.07 -13.00 -1.46
CA TYR A 45 16.87 -12.90 -2.29
C TYR A 45 16.97 -11.89 -3.44
N GLY A 46 17.88 -10.93 -3.38
CA GLY A 46 17.99 -9.85 -4.38
C GLY A 46 18.61 -10.26 -5.72
N ASN A 47 19.37 -11.35 -5.78
CA ASN A 47 20.13 -11.73 -6.98
C ASN A 47 19.47 -12.78 -7.87
N LEU A 48 18.28 -13.25 -7.56
CA LEU A 48 17.62 -14.31 -8.34
C LEU A 48 16.84 -13.82 -9.57
N TYR A 49 16.66 -12.51 -9.75
CA TYR A 49 15.75 -11.99 -10.76
C TYR A 49 16.29 -10.89 -11.68
N ALA A 50 17.59 -10.64 -11.66
CA ALA A 50 18.21 -9.73 -12.63
C ALA A 50 18.31 -10.43 -13.99
N GLY A 51 17.33 -10.28 -14.86
CA GLY A 51 17.50 -10.64 -16.28
C GLY A 51 16.36 -11.31 -17.04
N GLN A 52 15.21 -11.57 -16.45
CA GLN A 52 14.08 -12.13 -17.22
C GLN A 52 12.88 -11.20 -17.24
N GLN A 53 12.46 -10.79 -18.42
CA GLN A 53 11.17 -10.11 -18.65
C GLN A 53 10.04 -11.07 -18.24
N PRO A 54 9.14 -10.69 -17.31
CA PRO A 54 8.06 -11.58 -16.91
C PRO A 54 7.02 -11.71 -18.01
N ASN A 55 6.68 -12.95 -18.32
CA ASN A 55 5.51 -13.25 -19.16
C ASN A 55 4.25 -12.85 -18.36
N ARG A 56 3.28 -12.17 -18.97
CA ARG A 56 2.12 -11.50 -18.34
C ARG A 56 1.23 -12.38 -17.44
N ASN A 57 1.51 -13.68 -17.33
CA ASN A 57 0.76 -14.64 -16.52
C ASN A 57 1.62 -15.39 -15.51
N GLN A 58 2.82 -14.88 -15.16
CA GLN A 58 3.71 -15.58 -14.24
C GLN A 58 3.54 -15.07 -12.82
N TYR A 59 3.10 -15.98 -11.94
CA TYR A 59 3.19 -15.80 -10.50
C TYR A 59 4.63 -16.00 -10.06
N GLY A 60 5.25 -14.97 -9.49
CA GLY A 60 6.57 -15.09 -8.89
C GLY A 60 6.48 -15.63 -7.46
N THR A 61 7.42 -16.48 -7.07
CA THR A 61 7.52 -17.00 -5.69
C THR A 61 8.75 -16.38 -5.02
N LEU A 62 8.54 -15.49 -4.08
CA LEU A 62 9.60 -15.01 -3.18
C LEU A 62 9.53 -15.84 -1.88
N GLY A 63 10.24 -16.99 -1.81
CA GLY A 63 10.46 -17.83 -0.60
C GLY A 63 9.22 -18.36 0.11
N TYR A 64 8.13 -17.76 0.43
CA TYR A 64 6.85 -18.23 0.98
C TYR A 64 5.71 -17.27 0.62
N GLY A 65 5.20 -17.29 -0.62
CA GLY A 65 4.07 -16.52 -1.10
C GLY A 65 4.23 -16.09 -2.54
N TYR A 66 3.10 -15.87 -3.17
CA TYR A 66 3.05 -15.46 -4.56
C TYR A 66 2.91 -13.93 -4.62
N PHE A 67 3.62 -13.31 -5.54
CA PHE A 67 3.34 -11.93 -5.95
C PHE A 67 2.92 -11.93 -7.42
N THR A 68 2.15 -10.93 -7.77
CA THR A 68 1.64 -10.73 -9.12
C THR A 68 2.27 -9.48 -9.71
N TYR A 69 2.53 -9.49 -11.01
CA TYR A 69 2.94 -8.31 -11.75
C TYR A 69 1.70 -7.60 -12.28
N TYR A 70 1.63 -6.31 -12.04
CA TYR A 70 0.61 -5.42 -12.58
C TYR A 70 1.27 -4.41 -13.50
N SER A 71 0.65 -4.06 -14.62
CA SER A 71 1.11 -2.88 -15.35
C SER A 71 0.82 -1.62 -14.52
N ILE A 72 1.63 -0.58 -14.66
CA ILE A 72 1.43 0.69 -13.96
C ILE A 72 0.03 1.24 -14.23
N ASN A 73 -0.40 1.26 -15.51
CA ASN A 73 -1.72 1.74 -15.90
C ASN A 73 -2.87 0.91 -15.31
N GLU A 74 -2.72 -0.42 -15.27
CA GLU A 74 -3.71 -1.29 -14.63
C GLU A 74 -3.83 -1.00 -13.13
N SER A 75 -2.70 -0.83 -12.45
CA SER A 75 -2.66 -0.50 -11.02
C SER A 75 -3.41 0.80 -10.71
N LEU A 76 -3.19 1.84 -11.50
CA LEU A 76 -3.88 3.11 -11.37
C LEU A 76 -5.39 2.99 -11.66
N ASN A 77 -5.76 2.25 -12.70
CA ASN A 77 -7.16 1.99 -13.00
C ASN A 77 -7.87 1.23 -11.87
N MET A 78 -7.19 0.24 -11.27
CA MET A 78 -7.71 -0.48 -10.11
C MET A 78 -7.88 0.42 -8.90
N ALA A 79 -6.91 1.31 -8.63
CA ALA A 79 -6.96 2.27 -7.53
C ALA A 79 -8.13 3.26 -7.63
N MET A 80 -8.61 3.53 -8.84
CA MET A 80 -9.71 4.46 -9.11
C MET A 80 -11.08 3.77 -9.25
N LYS A 81 -11.09 2.44 -9.41
CA LYS A 81 -12.32 1.68 -9.62
C LYS A 81 -13.02 1.38 -8.29
N LEU A 82 -13.90 2.29 -7.89
CA LEU A 82 -14.68 2.15 -6.67
C LEU A 82 -15.66 0.97 -6.76
N PRO A 83 -15.67 0.02 -5.78
CA PRO A 83 -16.68 -1.02 -5.67
C PRO A 83 -18.07 -0.44 -5.42
N GLY A 84 -19.11 -1.10 -5.92
CA GLY A 84 -20.49 -0.60 -5.79
C GLY A 84 -21.02 -0.50 -4.36
N ASN A 85 -20.36 -1.17 -3.41
CA ASN A 85 -20.68 -1.12 -1.98
C ASN A 85 -19.72 -0.24 -1.17
N ALA A 86 -18.86 0.53 -1.81
CA ALA A 86 -17.96 1.50 -1.17
C ALA A 86 -18.51 2.92 -1.31
N HIS A 87 -18.52 3.67 -0.22
CA HIS A 87 -18.93 5.07 -0.17
C HIS A 87 -17.74 5.92 0.31
N VAL A 88 -17.30 6.85 -0.54
CA VAL A 88 -16.14 7.72 -0.26
C VAL A 88 -16.64 9.06 0.26
N TYR A 89 -16.08 9.49 1.38
CA TYR A 89 -16.33 10.78 2.03
C TYR A 89 -15.04 11.60 2.10
N PRO A 90 -14.68 12.35 1.05
CA PRO A 90 -13.40 13.05 0.97
C PRO A 90 -13.21 14.08 2.09
N GLN A 91 -14.28 14.78 2.49
CA GLN A 91 -14.25 15.79 3.54
C GLN A 91 -13.81 15.25 4.91
N ASN A 92 -14.01 13.94 5.15
CA ASN A 92 -13.63 13.27 6.39
C ASN A 92 -12.50 12.27 6.19
N ASN A 93 -11.91 12.22 4.99
CA ASN A 93 -10.92 11.23 4.59
C ASN A 93 -11.34 9.79 4.96
N THR A 94 -12.57 9.40 4.61
CA THR A 94 -13.19 8.15 5.07
C THR A 94 -13.83 7.38 3.91
N ILE A 95 -13.69 6.05 3.95
CA ILE A 95 -14.35 5.12 3.05
C ILE A 95 -15.18 4.15 3.90
N VAL A 96 -16.48 4.06 3.61
CA VAL A 96 -17.41 3.15 4.28
C VAL A 96 -17.81 2.06 3.31
N PHE A 97 -17.60 0.81 3.69
CA PHE A 97 -18.10 -0.35 2.94
C PHE A 97 -19.37 -0.88 3.57
N THR A 98 -20.36 -1.17 2.75
CA THR A 98 -21.59 -1.83 3.14
C THR A 98 -21.56 -3.31 2.76
N GLY A 99 -22.26 -4.15 3.54
CA GLY A 99 -22.31 -5.61 3.29
C GLY A 99 -21.11 -6.37 3.83
N THR A 100 -21.03 -7.65 3.45
CA THR A 100 -20.09 -8.62 4.03
C THR A 100 -18.91 -8.97 3.12
N GLN A 101 -18.89 -8.49 1.89
CA GLN A 101 -17.79 -8.68 0.93
C GLN A 101 -17.16 -7.32 0.63
N VAL A 102 -15.89 -7.17 0.94
CA VAL A 102 -15.14 -5.93 0.77
C VAL A 102 -13.97 -6.20 -0.17
N ASN A 103 -13.92 -5.52 -1.31
CA ASN A 103 -12.74 -5.49 -2.16
C ASN A 103 -11.96 -4.22 -1.85
N LEU A 104 -10.72 -4.36 -1.40
CA LEU A 104 -9.86 -3.26 -1.00
C LEU A 104 -8.61 -3.23 -1.87
N VAL A 105 -8.50 -2.25 -2.74
CA VAL A 105 -7.29 -1.99 -3.52
C VAL A 105 -6.48 -0.91 -2.82
N VAL A 106 -5.23 -1.23 -2.51
CA VAL A 106 -4.29 -0.37 -1.79
C VAL A 106 -3.06 -0.17 -2.63
N ILE A 107 -2.70 1.07 -2.89
CA ILE A 107 -1.46 1.45 -3.58
C ILE A 107 -0.51 2.07 -2.56
N ALA A 108 0.77 1.67 -2.58
CA ALA A 108 1.85 2.39 -1.90
C ALA A 108 2.55 3.29 -2.91
N MET A 109 2.83 4.54 -2.53
CA MET A 109 3.58 5.48 -3.37
C MET A 109 4.08 6.67 -2.55
N MET A 110 4.96 7.47 -3.15
CA MET A 110 5.42 8.73 -2.55
C MET A 110 4.24 9.68 -2.31
N ARG A 111 4.27 10.40 -1.19
CA ARG A 111 3.22 11.35 -0.82
C ARG A 111 2.97 12.41 -1.88
N ASP A 112 4.04 13.08 -2.34
CA ASP A 112 3.91 14.21 -3.27
C ASP A 112 3.27 13.75 -4.59
N ASP A 113 3.61 12.55 -5.08
CA ASP A 113 3.01 11.96 -6.28
C ASP A 113 1.53 11.60 -6.05
N ALA A 114 1.20 11.07 -4.87
CA ALA A 114 -0.17 10.78 -4.51
C ALA A 114 -1.03 12.05 -4.45
N GLU A 115 -0.55 13.11 -3.81
CA GLU A 115 -1.26 14.39 -3.71
C GLU A 115 -1.51 14.99 -5.09
N HIS A 116 -0.51 14.96 -5.97
CA HIS A 116 -0.63 15.47 -7.33
C HIS A 116 -1.57 14.63 -8.19
N MET A 117 -1.40 13.31 -8.16
CA MET A 117 -2.11 12.40 -9.05
C MET A 117 -3.60 12.30 -8.73
N PHE A 118 -3.94 12.28 -7.45
CA PHE A 118 -5.32 12.10 -7.00
C PHE A 118 -5.99 13.45 -6.62
N ASN A 119 -5.28 14.56 -6.77
CA ASN A 119 -5.77 15.90 -6.40
C ASN A 119 -6.38 15.93 -4.99
N THR A 120 -5.63 15.36 -4.04
CA THR A 120 -6.04 15.24 -2.64
C THR A 120 -4.89 15.65 -1.73
N THR A 121 -5.15 15.83 -0.45
CA THR A 121 -4.14 16.23 0.53
C THR A 121 -3.94 15.11 1.54
N ALA A 122 -2.68 14.77 1.81
CA ALA A 122 -2.34 13.80 2.83
C ALA A 122 -2.71 14.33 4.23
N PRO A 123 -3.08 13.42 5.17
CA PRO A 123 -3.22 13.80 6.57
C PRO A 123 -1.95 14.46 7.10
N SER A 124 -2.10 15.40 8.03
CA SER A 124 -0.97 16.19 8.56
C SER A 124 0.11 15.37 9.28
N TYR A 125 -0.20 14.15 9.68
CA TYR A 125 0.76 13.22 10.28
C TYR A 125 1.59 12.43 9.26
N SER A 126 1.25 12.50 7.97
CA SER A 126 1.95 11.77 6.91
C SER A 126 3.08 12.63 6.34
N HIS A 127 4.33 12.24 6.57
CA HIS A 127 5.52 13.01 6.19
C HIS A 127 6.38 12.32 5.13
N GLY A 128 6.10 11.06 4.81
CA GLY A 128 6.81 10.25 3.82
C GLY A 128 5.82 9.53 2.90
N ASP A 129 6.13 8.27 2.59
CA ASP A 129 5.30 7.44 1.74
C ASP A 129 3.92 7.20 2.34
N VAL A 130 2.96 6.91 1.49
CA VAL A 130 1.55 6.82 1.85
C VAL A 130 0.87 5.62 1.20
N PHE A 131 -0.29 5.26 1.75
CA PHE A 131 -1.25 4.38 1.08
C PHE A 131 -2.32 5.23 0.39
N VAL A 132 -2.59 4.91 -0.87
CA VAL A 132 -3.73 5.46 -1.62
C VAL A 132 -4.79 4.37 -1.76
N ILE A 133 -6.02 4.72 -1.40
CA ILE A 133 -7.17 3.83 -1.45
C ILE A 133 -8.34 4.62 -2.04
N TYR A 134 -8.76 4.25 -3.25
CA TYR A 134 -9.84 4.90 -4.00
C TYR A 134 -9.75 6.44 -4.04
N GLY A 135 -8.53 6.93 -4.32
CA GLY A 135 -8.24 8.36 -4.46
C GLY A 135 -8.05 9.14 -3.16
N LEU A 136 -8.13 8.48 -1.99
CA LEU A 136 -7.83 9.08 -0.70
C LEU A 136 -6.47 8.59 -0.16
N ILE A 137 -5.75 9.48 0.53
CA ILE A 137 -4.46 9.18 1.15
C ILE A 137 -4.67 8.80 2.61
N ASN A 138 -4.19 7.60 3.00
CA ASN A 138 -4.29 7.04 4.35
C ASN A 138 -5.70 7.18 4.97
N PRO A 139 -6.80 6.84 4.24
CA PRO A 139 -8.15 7.09 4.72
C PRO A 139 -8.52 6.24 5.93
N THR A 140 -9.50 6.70 6.70
CA THR A 140 -10.23 5.82 7.61
C THR A 140 -11.11 4.87 6.81
N ILE A 141 -10.97 3.57 7.04
CA ILE A 141 -11.80 2.53 6.42
C ILE A 141 -12.80 2.04 7.46
N VAL A 142 -14.07 1.91 7.08
CA VAL A 142 -15.13 1.40 7.95
C VAL A 142 -15.74 0.16 7.30
N VAL A 143 -15.79 -0.95 8.04
CA VAL A 143 -16.38 -2.23 7.62
C VAL A 143 -17.25 -2.83 8.72
N SER A 144 -18.16 -3.72 8.38
CA SER A 144 -18.95 -4.48 9.37
C SER A 144 -18.13 -5.61 9.98
N ALA A 145 -18.40 -5.96 11.23
CA ALA A 145 -17.80 -7.13 11.88
C ALA A 145 -18.14 -8.40 11.08
N GLY A 146 -17.15 -9.28 10.92
CA GLY A 146 -17.27 -10.50 10.13
C GLY A 146 -17.24 -10.31 8.62
N ALA A 147 -17.10 -9.09 8.11
CA ALA A 147 -16.89 -8.87 6.68
C ALA A 147 -15.61 -9.56 6.19
N ILE A 148 -15.70 -10.15 5.00
CA ILE A 148 -14.58 -10.76 4.31
C ILE A 148 -13.93 -9.66 3.44
N ILE A 149 -12.70 -9.30 3.78
CA ILE A 149 -11.95 -8.23 3.13
C ILE A 149 -10.92 -8.85 2.20
N HIS A 150 -11.14 -8.73 0.90
CA HIS A 150 -10.19 -9.11 -0.15
C HIS A 150 -9.27 -7.92 -0.43
N ILE A 151 -8.02 -8.06 -0.07
CA ILE A 151 -7.01 -6.99 -0.18
C ILE A 151 -6.15 -7.28 -1.41
N THR A 152 -6.04 -6.29 -2.29
CA THR A 152 -5.02 -6.23 -3.34
C THR A 152 -4.08 -5.10 -2.99
N PHE A 153 -2.84 -5.43 -2.65
CA PHE A 153 -1.80 -4.46 -2.37
C PHE A 153 -0.80 -4.40 -3.51
N ILE A 154 -0.49 -3.20 -4.01
CA ILE A 154 0.43 -2.94 -5.12
C ILE A 154 1.40 -1.84 -4.71
N ASN A 155 2.69 -2.06 -4.94
CA ASN A 155 3.71 -1.06 -4.71
C ASN A 155 3.99 -0.27 -6.00
N LEU A 156 3.59 1.00 -6.05
CA LEU A 156 3.90 1.95 -7.13
C LEU A 156 5.02 2.92 -6.78
N ASP A 157 5.59 2.82 -5.58
CA ASP A 157 6.80 3.55 -5.23
C ASP A 157 7.96 3.07 -6.10
N ASP A 158 8.84 3.96 -6.56
CA ASP A 158 9.93 3.63 -7.48
C ASP A 158 11.28 3.41 -6.78
N ASP A 159 11.39 3.74 -5.49
CA ASP A 159 12.63 3.60 -4.72
C ASP A 159 12.51 2.82 -3.41
N MET A 160 11.30 2.66 -2.84
CA MET A 160 11.12 2.07 -1.52
C MET A 160 10.33 0.76 -1.51
N TYR A 161 10.62 -0.06 -0.51
CA TYR A 161 9.93 -1.33 -0.24
C TYR A 161 8.76 -1.11 0.69
N HIS A 162 7.60 -1.67 0.37
CA HIS A 162 6.39 -1.52 1.18
C HIS A 162 5.65 -2.84 1.40
N ASN A 163 4.89 -2.89 2.51
CA ASN A 163 3.85 -3.88 2.73
C ASN A 163 2.61 -3.23 3.33
N PHE A 164 1.53 -4.01 3.39
CA PHE A 164 0.27 -3.57 3.99
C PHE A 164 -0.15 -4.60 5.06
N VAL A 165 -0.17 -4.17 6.31
CA VAL A 165 -0.41 -5.04 7.47
C VAL A 165 -1.46 -4.41 8.37
N ILE A 166 -2.45 -5.21 8.82
CA ILE A 166 -3.46 -4.78 9.78
C ILE A 166 -3.04 -5.21 11.19
N THR A 167 -3.16 -4.31 12.17
CA THR A 167 -2.76 -4.53 13.56
C THR A 167 -3.73 -3.86 14.52
N THR A 168 -3.72 -4.29 15.78
CA THR A 168 -4.39 -3.61 16.89
C THR A 168 -3.51 -2.56 17.57
N ALA A 169 -2.21 -2.50 17.24
CA ALA A 169 -1.28 -1.54 17.80
C ALA A 169 -1.59 -0.12 17.30
N PRO A 170 -1.89 0.84 18.20
CA PRO A 170 -2.21 2.21 17.81
C PRO A 170 -0.94 3.05 17.55
N PRO A 171 -1.03 4.18 16.81
CA PRO A 171 0.04 5.16 16.77
C PRO A 171 0.19 5.89 18.14
N PRO A 172 1.31 6.57 18.43
CA PRO A 172 2.46 6.78 17.54
C PRO A 172 3.34 5.54 17.38
N TYR A 173 3.88 5.34 16.20
CA TYR A 173 4.74 4.18 15.91
C TYR A 173 6.21 4.53 16.07
N PRO A 174 7.02 3.60 16.64
CA PRO A 174 8.48 3.74 16.67
C PRO A 174 9.09 3.40 15.29
N TYR A 175 10.35 3.79 15.07
CA TYR A 175 11.10 3.47 13.86
C TYR A 175 11.06 1.97 13.51
N ASN A 176 11.32 1.10 14.49
CA ASN A 176 11.16 -0.35 14.36
C ASN A 176 9.81 -0.77 14.93
N VAL A 177 8.80 -0.85 14.07
CA VAL A 177 7.42 -1.11 14.50
C VAL A 177 7.15 -2.56 14.89
N MET A 178 7.94 -3.53 14.44
CA MET A 178 7.67 -4.96 14.66
C MET A 178 7.61 -5.39 16.13
N PRO A 179 8.59 -5.01 17.00
CA PRO A 179 8.48 -5.32 18.43
C PRO A 179 7.27 -4.65 19.09
N TYR A 180 6.93 -3.45 18.65
CA TYR A 180 5.77 -2.71 19.15
C TYR A 180 4.46 -3.42 18.82
N ILE A 181 4.28 -3.86 17.59
CA ILE A 181 3.12 -4.67 17.18
C ILE A 181 3.01 -5.94 18.02
N GLY A 182 4.13 -6.60 18.28
CA GLY A 182 4.18 -7.80 19.10
C GLY A 182 3.62 -7.60 20.52
N MET A 183 3.84 -6.43 21.13
CA MET A 183 3.30 -6.10 22.46
C MET A 183 1.78 -5.93 22.48
N TYR A 184 1.16 -5.60 21.36
CA TYR A 184 -0.30 -5.41 21.24
C TYR A 184 -1.03 -6.65 20.71
N GLY A 185 -0.50 -7.85 20.95
CA GLY A 185 -1.10 -9.09 20.50
C GLY A 185 -0.68 -9.52 19.09
N GLY A 186 0.22 -8.76 18.48
CA GLY A 186 0.80 -9.10 17.20
C GLY A 186 -0.16 -8.95 16.01
N MET A 187 0.18 -9.68 14.99
CA MET A 187 -0.64 -9.91 13.80
C MET A 187 -1.08 -11.37 13.85
N GLY A 188 -2.36 -11.61 13.56
CA GLY A 188 -2.83 -12.99 13.48
C GLY A 188 -1.93 -13.85 12.58
N PRO A 189 -1.87 -15.18 12.78
CA PRO A 189 -0.97 -16.08 12.04
C PRO A 189 -1.06 -15.93 10.52
N GLN A 190 -2.24 -15.63 10.00
CA GLN A 190 -2.46 -15.39 8.58
C GLN A 190 -1.75 -14.13 8.07
N MET A 191 -1.64 -13.09 8.89
CA MET A 191 -0.99 -11.84 8.50
C MET A 191 0.53 -11.95 8.44
N MET A 192 1.15 -12.85 9.20
CA MET A 192 2.58 -13.11 9.13
C MET A 192 3.02 -13.62 7.73
N LEU A 193 2.12 -14.28 7.01
CA LEU A 193 2.39 -14.74 5.63
C LEU A 193 2.45 -13.59 4.62
N TYR A 194 1.80 -12.46 4.92
CA TYR A 194 1.66 -11.29 4.03
C TYR A 194 2.53 -10.10 4.45
N MET A 195 3.46 -10.31 5.38
CA MET A 195 4.39 -9.28 5.86
C MET A 195 5.52 -8.94 4.89
N ARG A 196 5.49 -9.46 3.67
CA ARG A 196 6.56 -9.21 2.72
C ARG A 196 6.51 -7.79 2.22
N TRP A 197 7.68 -7.22 2.18
CA TRP A 197 7.90 -5.96 1.51
C TRP A 197 8.00 -6.22 0.01
N LEU A 198 7.07 -5.64 -0.76
CA LEU A 198 7.17 -5.61 -2.21
C LEU A 198 8.30 -4.68 -2.63
N PRO A 199 9.10 -5.07 -3.62
CA PRO A 199 10.13 -4.19 -4.16
C PRO A 199 9.52 -3.00 -4.89
N PRO A 200 10.32 -1.95 -5.14
CA PRO A 200 9.93 -0.79 -5.94
C PRO A 200 9.37 -1.18 -7.31
N ALA A 201 8.46 -0.36 -7.82
CA ALA A 201 7.95 -0.48 -9.18
C ALA A 201 9.05 -0.23 -10.22
N ASN A 202 8.96 -0.91 -11.34
CA ASN A 202 9.88 -0.70 -12.46
C ASN A 202 9.19 0.08 -13.57
N TYR A 203 9.29 1.39 -13.53
CA TYR A 203 8.68 2.29 -14.51
C TYR A 203 9.28 2.14 -15.92
N ASN A 204 10.57 1.81 -16.04
CA ASN A 204 11.22 1.57 -17.33
C ASN A 204 10.64 0.34 -18.03
N SER A 205 10.26 -0.67 -17.28
CA SER A 205 9.62 -1.90 -17.79
C SER A 205 8.10 -1.85 -17.70
N GLY A 206 7.52 -0.80 -17.11
CA GLY A 206 6.10 -0.53 -17.06
C GLY A 206 5.30 -1.44 -16.12
N TYR A 207 5.92 -2.04 -15.10
CA TYR A 207 5.23 -2.92 -14.15
C TYR A 207 5.53 -2.61 -12.69
N ALA A 208 4.60 -3.02 -11.83
CA ALA A 208 4.67 -2.99 -10.38
C ALA A 208 4.46 -4.38 -9.80
N TYR A 209 4.83 -4.54 -8.53
CA TYR A 209 4.62 -5.77 -7.78
C TYR A 209 3.40 -5.63 -6.88
N GLY A 210 2.62 -6.69 -6.78
CA GLY A 210 1.49 -6.76 -5.88
C GLY A 210 1.26 -8.15 -5.31
N TYR A 211 0.46 -8.24 -4.26
CA TYR A 211 -0.05 -9.49 -3.73
C TYR A 211 -1.51 -9.34 -3.32
N GLN A 212 -2.17 -10.46 -3.17
CA GLN A 212 -3.55 -10.51 -2.71
C GLN A 212 -3.67 -11.42 -1.50
N TYR A 213 -4.52 -11.03 -0.58
CA TYR A 213 -4.89 -11.86 0.56
C TYR A 213 -6.28 -11.49 1.09
N THR A 214 -6.82 -12.36 1.93
CA THR A 214 -8.15 -12.18 2.50
C THR A 214 -8.08 -12.25 4.01
N VAL A 215 -8.75 -11.31 4.68
CA VAL A 215 -8.90 -11.29 6.13
C VAL A 215 -10.35 -11.12 6.51
N SER A 216 -10.71 -11.60 7.72
CA SER A 216 -11.99 -11.28 8.36
C SER A 216 -11.72 -10.81 9.79
N LEU A 217 -12.32 -9.67 10.15
CA LEU A 217 -12.23 -9.09 11.49
C LEU A 217 -13.58 -9.22 12.18
N ASN A 218 -13.68 -10.16 13.11
CA ASN A 218 -14.95 -10.53 13.74
C ASN A 218 -15.29 -9.67 14.96
N LEU A 219 -14.30 -9.03 15.57
CA LEU A 219 -14.51 -8.22 16.77
C LEU A 219 -14.64 -6.74 16.38
N PRO A 220 -15.75 -6.08 16.75
CA PRO A 220 -15.87 -4.63 16.62
C PRO A 220 -14.77 -3.91 17.37
N GLY A 221 -14.25 -2.83 16.78
CA GLY A 221 -13.17 -2.08 17.38
C GLY A 221 -12.38 -1.25 16.38
N THR A 222 -11.33 -0.64 16.88
CA THR A 222 -10.38 0.11 16.06
C THR A 222 -9.14 -0.71 15.81
N TYR A 223 -8.84 -0.88 14.54
CA TYR A 223 -7.64 -1.47 14.00
C TYR A 223 -6.88 -0.41 13.21
N TRP A 224 -5.65 -0.73 12.84
CA TRP A 224 -4.80 0.12 12.05
C TRP A 224 -4.20 -0.68 10.89
N TYR A 225 -3.98 -0.05 9.76
CA TYR A 225 -3.18 -0.63 8.70
C TYR A 225 -1.91 0.20 8.53
N ILE A 226 -0.78 -0.47 8.37
CA ILE A 226 0.55 0.16 8.42
C ILE A 226 1.50 -0.47 7.40
N CYS A 227 2.54 0.27 7.02
CA CYS A 227 3.76 -0.30 6.46
C CYS A 227 4.72 -0.66 7.59
N THR A 228 5.28 -1.88 7.58
CA THR A 228 6.22 -2.33 8.62
C THR A 228 7.69 -2.10 8.26
N TYR A 229 7.98 -1.51 7.10
CA TYR A 229 9.34 -1.12 6.75
C TYR A 229 9.83 -0.07 7.76
N PRO A 230 11.09 -0.18 8.25
CA PRO A 230 11.59 0.71 9.30
C PRO A 230 11.43 2.19 8.94
N GLY A 231 10.86 2.97 9.86
CA GLY A 231 10.64 4.41 9.69
C GLY A 231 9.33 4.78 8.98
N HIS A 232 8.72 3.90 8.17
CA HIS A 232 7.55 4.27 7.35
C HIS A 232 6.30 4.54 8.21
N ALA A 233 5.97 3.66 9.16
CA ALA A 233 4.85 3.91 10.07
C ALA A 233 5.11 5.11 10.98
N GLU A 234 6.36 5.30 11.46
CA GLU A 234 6.77 6.50 12.21
C GLU A 234 6.58 7.77 11.37
N GLY A 235 6.94 7.74 10.08
CA GLY A 235 6.74 8.81 9.11
C GLY A 235 5.29 9.01 8.66
N GLY A 236 4.34 8.23 9.18
CA GLY A 236 2.92 8.42 8.91
C GLY A 236 2.34 7.53 7.81
N MET A 237 3.03 6.48 7.36
CA MET A 237 2.49 5.51 6.42
C MET A 237 1.57 4.52 7.15
N TYR A 238 0.41 5.01 7.58
CA TYR A 238 -0.64 4.25 8.25
C TYR A 238 -2.01 4.91 8.12
N GLY A 239 -3.06 4.14 8.37
CA GLY A 239 -4.42 4.66 8.49
C GLY A 239 -5.26 3.81 9.45
N LYS A 240 -6.48 4.26 9.70
CA LYS A 240 -7.42 3.63 10.64
C LYS A 240 -8.37 2.69 9.91
N LEU A 241 -8.63 1.53 10.52
CA LEU A 241 -9.65 0.59 10.10
C LEU A 241 -10.63 0.37 11.26
N ILE A 242 -11.88 0.77 11.08
CA ILE A 242 -12.94 0.67 12.08
C ILE A 242 -13.84 -0.50 11.71
N VAL A 243 -13.99 -1.44 12.63
CA VAL A 243 -14.92 -2.54 12.53
C VAL A 243 -16.14 -2.21 13.38
N VAL A 244 -17.28 -2.01 12.75
CA VAL A 244 -18.55 -1.71 13.44
C VAL A 244 -19.33 -2.98 13.70
N GLY A 245 -20.02 -3.03 14.85
CA GLY A 245 -20.97 -4.10 15.15
C GLY A 245 -22.11 -4.09 14.13
N GLY A 246 -22.59 -5.27 13.77
CA GLY A 246 -23.80 -5.45 12.96
C GLY A 246 -25.06 -5.23 13.77
#